data_cb8d4b2cfe66fdff1e10f266bf07a009
#
_entry.id   cb8d4b2cfe66fdff1e10f266bf07a009
#
_cell.length_a   1.000
_cell.length_b   1.000
_cell.length_c   1.000
_cell.angle_alpha   90.00
_cell.angle_beta   90.00
_cell.angle_gamma   90.00
#
_symmetry.space_group_name_H-M   'P 1'
#
loop_
_entity.id
_entity.type
_entity.pdbx_description
1 polymer ?
#
loop_
_entity_poly.entity_id
_entity_poly.type
_entity_poly.pdbx_seq_one_letter_code
_entity_poly.pdbx_strand_id
1 'polypeptide(L)'
;MFRRFLFRTADQARVVHEAAVDFALVDESGERITVLTEGARLLAPDPAIAKLPPEMLDVLATLPLPGSAKTMVDKLLKRRAKGKKVGVLMGGELMVRDGDEVFVVGCKTRVVDQTVAVLERTTPMRATLRSGREMPLLISPVTEDDRKRLGATEA
;
A
#
# COMPACT_ATOMS: atom_id res chain seq x y z
N MET A 1 0.35 7.29 0.87
CA MET A 1 -0.15 6.21 1.75
C MET A 1 -0.30 4.94 0.95
N PHE A 2 0.18 3.81 1.44
CA PHE A 2 0.03 2.49 0.84
C PHE A 2 -0.67 1.55 1.83
N ARG A 3 -1.60 0.74 1.34
CA ARG A 3 -2.40 -0.15 2.19
C ARG A 3 -2.51 -1.52 1.53
N ARG A 4 -2.15 -2.57 2.25
CA ARG A 4 -2.40 -3.96 1.87
C ARG A 4 -3.35 -4.56 2.89
N PHE A 5 -4.47 -5.04 2.42
CA PHE A 5 -5.45 -5.76 3.21
C PHE A 5 -5.50 -7.22 2.75
N LEU A 6 -5.36 -8.13 3.69
CA LEU A 6 -5.44 -9.56 3.43
C LEU A 6 -6.57 -10.14 4.27
N PHE A 7 -7.44 -10.91 3.66
CA PHE A 7 -8.39 -11.68 4.42
C PHE A 7 -8.52 -13.12 3.88
N ARG A 8 -8.93 -14.02 4.76
CA ARG A 8 -8.99 -15.45 4.54
C ARG A 8 -10.28 -15.99 5.14
N THR A 9 -10.94 -16.91 4.42
CA THR A 9 -12.10 -17.63 4.90
C THR A 9 -11.72 -19.03 5.37
N ALA A 10 -12.64 -19.71 6.07
CA ALA A 10 -12.48 -21.11 6.47
C ALA A 10 -12.20 -22.05 5.28
N ASP A 11 -12.73 -21.73 4.10
CA ASP A 11 -12.51 -22.48 2.86
C ASP A 11 -11.15 -22.17 2.19
N GLN A 12 -10.23 -21.55 2.93
CA GLN A 12 -8.88 -21.16 2.51
C GLN A 12 -8.80 -20.15 1.32
N ALA A 13 -9.89 -19.58 0.88
CA ALA A 13 -9.85 -18.53 -0.10
C ALA A 13 -9.10 -17.32 0.47
N ARG A 14 -8.00 -16.95 -0.17
CA ARG A 14 -7.16 -15.81 0.19
C ARG A 14 -7.46 -14.66 -0.76
N VAL A 15 -7.75 -13.51 -0.22
CA VAL A 15 -7.90 -12.28 -0.99
C VAL A 15 -6.93 -11.23 -0.48
N VAL A 16 -6.18 -10.67 -1.41
CA VAL A 16 -5.27 -9.55 -1.15
C VAL A 16 -5.81 -8.35 -1.92
N HIS A 17 -6.00 -7.26 -1.22
CA HIS A 17 -6.35 -5.97 -1.80
C HIS A 17 -5.25 -4.97 -1.47
N GLU A 18 -4.71 -4.33 -2.50
CA GLU A 18 -3.73 -3.26 -2.36
C GLU A 18 -4.33 -1.97 -2.90
N ALA A 19 -4.16 -0.90 -2.15
CA ALA A 19 -4.50 0.44 -2.56
C ALA A 19 -3.33 1.37 -2.25
N ALA A 20 -3.04 2.26 -3.16
CA ALA A 20 -2.00 3.26 -2.98
C ALA A 20 -2.48 4.61 -3.52
N VAL A 21 -2.00 5.67 -2.89
CA VAL A 21 -2.10 7.03 -3.40
C VAL A 21 -0.71 7.61 -3.52
N ASP A 22 -0.52 8.45 -4.50
CA ASP A 22 0.75 9.14 -4.70
C ASP A 22 1.11 9.95 -3.44
N PHE A 23 2.39 9.97 -3.12
CA PHE A 23 2.89 10.63 -1.92
C PHE A 23 4.21 11.34 -2.18
N ALA A 24 4.61 12.18 -1.26
CA ALA A 24 5.92 12.80 -1.24
C ALA A 24 6.84 12.05 -0.30
N LEU A 25 8.03 11.71 -0.81
CA LEU A 25 9.14 11.19 -0.03
C LEU A 25 10.08 12.35 0.28
N VAL A 26 10.52 12.47 1.51
CA VAL A 26 11.58 13.39 1.91
C VAL A 26 12.79 12.54 2.23
N ASP A 27 13.90 12.77 1.54
CA ASP A 27 15.13 12.06 1.78
C ASP A 27 15.94 12.67 2.95
N GLU A 28 17.06 12.05 3.30
CA GLU A 28 17.93 12.51 4.38
C GLU A 28 18.50 13.92 4.15
N SER A 29 18.61 14.35 2.91
CA SER A 29 19.05 15.70 2.53
C SER A 29 17.94 16.76 2.66
N GLY A 30 16.69 16.33 2.87
CA GLY A 30 15.50 17.18 2.84
C GLY A 30 14.95 17.39 1.41
N GLU A 31 15.50 16.72 0.38
CA GLU A 31 14.96 16.78 -0.97
C GLU A 31 13.60 16.10 -1.01
N ARG A 32 12.62 16.77 -1.60
CA ARG A 32 11.27 16.23 -1.74
C ARG A 32 11.08 15.61 -3.12
N ILE A 33 10.74 14.34 -3.13
CA ILE A 33 10.51 13.55 -4.34
C ILE A 33 9.07 13.08 -4.37
N THR A 34 8.37 13.27 -5.48
CA THR A 34 7.02 12.72 -5.65
C THR A 34 7.09 11.26 -6.06
N VAL A 35 6.37 10.41 -5.37
CA VAL A 35 6.27 8.97 -5.67
C VAL A 35 4.93 8.72 -6.34
N LEU A 36 4.97 8.29 -7.61
CA LEU A 36 3.79 7.92 -8.39
C LEU A 36 3.56 6.42 -8.23
N THR A 37 2.50 6.06 -7.55
CA THR A 37 2.27 4.68 -7.08
C THR A 37 1.62 3.76 -8.10
N GLU A 38 1.33 4.24 -9.31
CA GLU A 38 0.81 3.39 -10.38
C GLU A 38 1.78 2.24 -10.71
N GLY A 39 1.30 1.00 -10.62
CA GLY A 39 2.11 -0.20 -10.83
C GLY A 39 3.13 -0.48 -9.73
N ALA A 40 3.07 0.22 -8.59
CA ALA A 40 3.94 -0.03 -7.45
C ALA A 40 3.63 -1.38 -6.80
N ARG A 41 4.67 -1.97 -6.20
CA ARG A 41 4.56 -3.20 -5.40
C ARG A 41 5.07 -2.94 -3.99
N LEU A 42 4.28 -3.35 -3.01
CA LEU A 42 4.70 -3.31 -1.61
C LEU A 42 5.51 -4.57 -1.29
N LEU A 43 6.78 -4.38 -0.99
CA LEU A 43 7.69 -5.41 -0.49
C LEU A 43 7.58 -5.44 1.04
N ALA A 44 6.68 -6.26 1.52
CA ALA A 44 6.52 -6.48 2.95
C ALA A 44 5.97 -7.89 3.17
N PRO A 45 6.24 -8.50 4.30
CA PRO A 45 5.58 -9.75 4.67
C PRO A 45 4.07 -9.54 4.72
N ASP A 46 3.33 -10.61 4.57
CA ASP A 46 1.88 -10.55 4.78
C ASP A 46 1.59 -10.03 6.20
N PRO A 47 0.56 -9.21 6.36
CA PRO A 47 0.18 -8.74 7.68
C PRO A 47 -0.19 -9.91 8.59
N ALA A 48 0.07 -9.77 9.88
CA ALA A 48 -0.39 -10.72 10.87
C ALA A 48 -1.91 -10.89 10.77
N ILE A 49 -2.34 -12.15 10.66
CA ILE A 49 -3.75 -12.47 10.48
C ILE A 49 -4.38 -12.72 11.85
N ALA A 50 -5.45 -12.01 12.16
CA ALA A 50 -6.26 -12.20 13.35
C ALA A 50 -7.70 -12.56 12.98
N LYS A 51 -8.42 -13.15 13.93
CA LYS A 51 -9.85 -13.40 13.78
C LYS A 51 -10.60 -12.08 13.71
N LEU A 52 -11.36 -11.88 12.65
CA LEU A 52 -12.19 -10.70 12.47
C LEU A 52 -13.59 -10.91 13.08
N PRO A 53 -14.16 -9.88 13.71
CA PRO A 53 -15.53 -9.94 14.18
C PRO A 53 -16.49 -10.06 12.99
N PRO A 54 -17.66 -10.70 13.17
CA PRO A 54 -18.66 -10.90 12.11
C PRO A 54 -19.13 -9.60 11.45
N GLU A 55 -19.16 -8.52 12.20
CA GLU A 55 -19.54 -7.17 11.75
C GLU A 55 -18.59 -6.62 10.69
N MET A 56 -17.36 -7.12 10.65
CA MET A 56 -16.36 -6.70 9.65
C MET A 56 -16.80 -7.04 8.22
N LEU A 57 -17.70 -8.01 8.02
CA LEU A 57 -18.29 -8.28 6.71
C LEU A 57 -19.05 -7.09 6.13
N ASP A 58 -19.71 -6.31 6.97
CA ASP A 58 -20.45 -5.12 6.53
C ASP A 58 -19.47 -4.03 6.12
N VAL A 59 -18.38 -3.87 6.85
CA VAL A 59 -17.30 -2.94 6.51
C VAL A 59 -16.63 -3.35 5.19
N LEU A 60 -16.31 -4.64 5.02
CA LEU A 60 -15.72 -5.16 3.78
C LEU A 60 -16.62 -4.94 2.57
N ALA A 61 -17.96 -5.02 2.75
CA ALA A 61 -18.91 -4.78 1.67
C ALA A 61 -18.90 -3.34 1.16
N THR A 62 -18.47 -2.38 1.97
CA THR A 62 -18.36 -0.96 1.59
C THR A 62 -17.05 -0.60 0.93
N LEU A 63 -16.03 -1.47 1.00
CA LEU A 63 -14.72 -1.22 0.41
C LEU A 63 -14.75 -1.46 -1.12
N PRO A 64 -13.94 -0.70 -1.88
CA PRO A 64 -13.74 -0.94 -3.31
C PRO A 64 -12.87 -2.18 -3.53
N LEU A 65 -13.44 -3.36 -3.27
CA LEU A 65 -12.75 -4.64 -3.42
C LEU A 65 -12.66 -5.06 -4.88
N PRO A 66 -11.60 -5.78 -5.29
CA PRO A 66 -11.53 -6.41 -6.60
C PRO A 66 -12.65 -7.45 -6.77
N GLY A 67 -13.05 -7.71 -8.03
CA GLY A 67 -14.24 -8.51 -8.34
C GLY A 67 -14.32 -9.87 -7.64
N SER A 68 -13.21 -10.59 -7.52
CA SER A 68 -13.14 -11.88 -6.81
C SER A 68 -13.42 -11.73 -5.30
N ALA A 69 -12.86 -10.70 -4.68
CA ALA A 69 -13.09 -10.39 -3.27
C ALA A 69 -14.52 -9.95 -3.01
N LYS A 70 -15.05 -9.08 -3.87
CA LYS A 70 -16.44 -8.63 -3.79
C LYS A 70 -17.41 -9.82 -3.89
N THR A 71 -17.22 -10.69 -4.86
CA THR A 71 -18.04 -11.90 -5.02
C THR A 71 -18.02 -12.78 -3.77
N MET A 72 -16.86 -12.92 -3.13
CA MET A 72 -16.74 -13.70 -1.90
C MET A 72 -17.46 -13.04 -0.73
N VAL A 73 -17.29 -11.74 -0.53
CA VAL A 73 -18.00 -10.99 0.52
C VAL A 73 -19.50 -11.07 0.32
N ASP A 74 -19.99 -10.86 -0.91
CA ASP A 74 -21.42 -10.97 -1.24
C ASP A 74 -21.97 -12.38 -0.95
N LYS A 75 -21.22 -13.43 -1.26
CA LYS A 75 -21.59 -14.81 -0.96
C LYS A 75 -21.70 -15.07 0.54
N LEU A 76 -20.77 -14.53 1.34
CA LEU A 76 -20.81 -14.65 2.80
C LEU A 76 -22.00 -13.87 3.40
N LEU A 77 -22.26 -12.66 2.91
CA LEU A 77 -23.41 -11.86 3.31
C LEU A 77 -24.75 -12.58 3.01
N LYS A 78 -24.88 -13.16 1.81
CA LYS A 78 -26.06 -13.96 1.44
C LYS A 78 -26.24 -15.19 2.32
N ARG A 79 -25.15 -15.85 2.72
CA ARG A 79 -25.20 -16.99 3.68
C ARG A 79 -25.68 -16.51 5.05
N ARG A 80 -25.16 -15.38 5.56
CA ARG A 80 -25.57 -14.79 6.83
C ARG A 80 -27.06 -14.40 6.82
N ALA A 81 -27.52 -13.76 5.76
CA ALA A 81 -28.93 -13.37 5.59
C ALA A 81 -29.90 -14.57 5.59
N LYS A 82 -29.43 -15.76 5.19
CA LYS A 82 -30.16 -17.02 5.24
C LYS A 82 -30.04 -17.75 6.59
N GLY A 83 -29.53 -17.09 7.64
CA GLY A 83 -29.31 -17.68 8.96
C GLY A 83 -28.24 -18.78 9.00
N LYS A 84 -27.45 -18.96 7.93
CA LYS A 84 -26.36 -19.94 7.89
C LYS A 84 -25.14 -19.39 8.59
N LYS A 85 -24.43 -20.23 9.34
CA LYS A 85 -23.17 -19.86 9.97
C LYS A 85 -22.17 -19.40 8.89
N VAL A 86 -21.66 -18.21 9.06
CA VAL A 86 -20.48 -17.74 8.34
C VAL A 86 -19.27 -18.31 9.08
N GLY A 87 -18.38 -19.00 8.35
CA GLY A 87 -17.15 -19.55 8.93
C GLY A 87 -16.27 -18.44 9.51
N VAL A 88 -15.24 -18.81 10.24
CA VAL A 88 -14.29 -17.85 10.83
C VAL A 88 -13.67 -17.00 9.74
N LEU A 89 -13.81 -15.72 9.85
CA LEU A 89 -13.16 -14.73 9.00
C LEU A 89 -11.84 -14.33 9.67
N MET A 90 -10.75 -14.46 8.94
CA MET A 90 -9.42 -14.04 9.39
C MET A 90 -8.94 -12.93 8.49
N GLY A 91 -8.28 -11.93 9.04
CA GLY A 91 -7.74 -10.85 8.24
C GLY A 91 -6.63 -10.10 8.94
N GLY A 92 -5.90 -9.34 8.15
CA GLY A 92 -4.83 -8.47 8.62
C GLY A 92 -4.64 -7.30 7.67
N GLU A 93 -4.05 -6.24 8.18
CA GLU A 93 -3.78 -5.02 7.44
C GLU A 93 -2.34 -4.59 7.65
N LEU A 94 -1.68 -4.24 6.56
CA LEU A 94 -0.42 -3.52 6.56
C LEU A 94 -0.67 -2.14 5.95
N MET A 95 -0.23 -1.11 6.63
CA MET A 95 -0.41 0.26 6.19
C MET A 95 0.92 1.00 6.31
N VAL A 96 1.30 1.71 5.25
CA VAL A 96 2.35 2.73 5.27
C VAL A 96 1.65 4.08 5.34
N ARG A 97 1.90 4.80 6.41
CA ARG A 97 1.24 6.07 6.75
C ARG A 97 2.18 7.24 6.50
N ASP A 98 1.62 8.43 6.59
CA ASP A 98 2.41 9.66 6.62
C ASP A 98 3.31 9.66 7.87
N GLY A 99 4.59 10.00 7.65
CA GLY A 99 5.63 9.95 8.67
C GLY A 99 6.34 8.60 8.85
N ASP A 100 5.88 7.52 8.19
CA ASP A 100 6.58 6.25 8.21
C ASP A 100 7.86 6.30 7.34
N GLU A 101 8.91 5.66 7.82
CA GLU A 101 10.14 5.46 7.04
C GLU A 101 9.98 4.31 6.05
N VAL A 102 10.39 4.55 4.81
CA VAL A 102 10.28 3.58 3.73
C VAL A 102 11.50 3.56 2.85
N PHE A 103 11.86 2.39 2.35
CA PHE A 103 12.73 2.26 1.18
C PHE A 103 11.88 2.32 -0.08
N VAL A 104 12.29 3.15 -1.03
CA VAL A 104 11.62 3.25 -2.33
C VAL A 104 12.65 3.06 -3.44
N VAL A 105 12.41 2.07 -4.29
CA VAL A 105 13.25 1.79 -5.47
C VAL A 105 12.40 1.92 -6.72
N GLY A 106 12.84 2.75 -7.66
CA GLY A 106 12.09 3.01 -8.88
C GLY A 106 12.88 3.82 -9.88
N CYS A 107 12.26 4.13 -11.00
CA CYS A 107 12.85 4.98 -12.02
C CYS A 107 12.71 6.45 -11.63
N LYS A 108 13.81 7.12 -11.35
CA LYS A 108 13.84 8.57 -11.10
C LYS A 108 13.68 9.31 -12.43
N THR A 109 12.70 10.17 -12.53
CA THR A 109 12.49 11.05 -13.68
C THR A 109 12.35 12.50 -13.19
N ARG A 110 12.63 13.45 -14.06
CA ARG A 110 12.37 14.85 -13.81
C ARG A 110 11.21 15.29 -14.67
N VAL A 111 10.21 15.90 -14.06
CA VAL A 111 9.02 16.40 -14.73
C VAL A 111 8.95 17.90 -14.51
N VAL A 112 8.55 18.62 -15.54
CA VAL A 112 8.32 20.08 -15.44
C VAL A 112 7.23 20.33 -14.39
N ASP A 113 7.53 21.17 -13.42
CA ASP A 113 6.55 21.54 -12.40
C ASP A 113 5.60 22.60 -12.95
N GLN A 114 4.44 22.18 -13.41
CA GLN A 114 3.41 23.06 -13.96
C GLN A 114 2.70 23.91 -12.89
N THR A 115 2.93 23.65 -11.62
CA THR A 115 2.28 24.37 -10.51
C THR A 115 3.00 25.67 -10.14
N VAL A 116 4.23 25.84 -10.60
CA VAL A 116 5.01 27.07 -10.36
C VAL A 116 4.81 28.00 -11.55
N ALA A 117 4.25 29.16 -11.31
CA ALA A 117 4.13 30.19 -12.33
C ALA A 117 5.53 30.54 -12.89
N VAL A 118 5.69 30.40 -14.19
CA VAL A 118 6.95 30.64 -14.92
C VAL A 118 7.29 32.12 -14.90
N LEU A 119 7.85 32.62 -13.80
CA LEU A 119 8.43 33.95 -13.70
C LEU A 119 9.97 33.91 -13.78
N GLU A 120 10.56 32.75 -13.76
CA GLU A 120 12.02 32.59 -13.78
C GLU A 120 12.51 31.91 -15.06
N ARG A 121 13.73 32.30 -15.48
CA ARG A 121 14.40 31.81 -16.70
C ARG A 121 14.67 30.31 -16.74
N THR A 122 14.50 29.58 -15.64
CA THR A 122 14.68 28.15 -15.54
C THR A 122 13.34 27.51 -15.16
N THR A 123 12.88 26.58 -16.00
CA THR A 123 11.67 25.79 -15.70
C THR A 123 11.94 24.94 -14.48
N PRO A 124 11.17 25.09 -13.39
CA PRO A 124 11.38 24.26 -12.20
C PRO A 124 11.07 22.80 -12.53
N MET A 125 12.00 21.92 -12.17
CA MET A 125 11.91 20.49 -12.41
C MET A 125 11.65 19.79 -11.09
N ARG A 126 10.58 19.00 -11.03
CA ARG A 126 10.30 18.16 -9.87
C ARG A 126 10.81 16.74 -10.11
N ALA A 127 11.57 16.21 -9.15
CA ALA A 127 11.96 14.82 -9.17
C ALA A 127 10.77 13.92 -8.87
N THR A 128 10.61 12.86 -9.65
CA THR A 128 9.56 11.85 -9.44
C THR A 128 10.18 10.46 -9.47
N LEU A 129 9.66 9.56 -8.63
CA LEU A 129 9.91 8.12 -8.68
C LEU A 129 8.66 7.42 -9.20
N ARG A 130 8.83 6.52 -10.15
CA ARG A 130 7.72 5.77 -10.76
C ARG A 130 8.15 4.39 -11.21
N SER A 131 7.19 3.55 -11.54
CA SER A 131 7.44 2.29 -12.25
C SER A 131 8.04 2.55 -13.63
N GLY A 132 9.08 1.82 -13.99
CA GLY A 132 9.64 1.77 -15.34
C GLY A 132 9.09 0.58 -16.13
N ARG A 133 9.50 0.46 -17.40
CA ARG A 133 9.09 -0.66 -18.27
C ARG A 133 9.53 -2.02 -17.72
N GLU A 134 10.75 -2.10 -17.20
CA GLU A 134 11.38 -3.36 -16.77
C GLU A 134 11.47 -3.48 -15.25
N MET A 135 11.31 -2.38 -14.53
CA MET A 135 11.43 -2.33 -13.09
C MET A 135 10.19 -1.65 -12.48
N PRO A 136 9.35 -2.39 -11.76
CA PRO A 136 8.24 -1.79 -11.03
C PRO A 136 8.78 -0.89 -9.91
N LEU A 137 8.00 0.08 -9.49
CA LEU A 137 8.26 0.81 -8.26
C LEU A 137 8.09 -0.14 -7.08
N LEU A 138 9.11 -0.26 -6.25
CA LEU A 138 9.12 -1.09 -5.06
C LEU A 138 9.10 -0.21 -3.82
N ILE A 139 8.22 -0.49 -2.90
CA ILE A 139 8.10 0.22 -1.63
C ILE A 139 8.22 -0.80 -0.50
N SER A 140 9.11 -0.57 0.45
CA SER A 140 9.29 -1.43 1.62
C SER A 140 9.29 -0.59 2.88
N PRO A 141 8.44 -0.87 3.87
CA PRO A 141 8.56 -0.25 5.19
C PRO A 141 9.92 -0.57 5.81
N VAL A 142 10.52 0.40 6.49
CA VAL A 142 11.74 0.17 7.26
C VAL A 142 11.39 -0.57 8.54
N THR A 143 11.98 -1.74 8.74
CA THR A 143 11.79 -2.54 9.95
C THR A 143 12.77 -2.14 11.05
N GLU A 144 12.52 -2.56 12.29
CA GLU A 144 13.49 -2.36 13.38
C GLU A 144 14.84 -3.03 13.11
N ASP A 145 14.83 -4.19 12.44
CA ASP A 145 16.05 -4.88 12.06
C ASP A 145 16.84 -4.12 10.99
N ASP A 146 16.16 -3.47 10.07
CA ASP A 146 16.78 -2.59 9.09
C ASP A 146 17.43 -1.38 9.76
N ARG A 147 16.75 -0.75 10.72
CA ARG A 147 17.31 0.37 11.51
C ARG A 147 18.55 -0.03 12.28
N LYS A 148 18.54 -1.22 12.91
CA LYS A 148 19.72 -1.74 13.61
C LYS A 148 20.90 -1.98 12.67
N ARG A 149 20.66 -2.47 11.46
CA ARG A 149 21.71 -2.68 10.46
C ARG A 149 22.27 -1.36 9.93
N LEU A 150 21.40 -0.38 9.66
CA LEU A 150 21.83 0.95 9.21
C LEU A 150 22.63 1.67 10.30
N GLY A 151 22.17 1.67 11.55
CA GLY A 151 22.90 2.26 12.66
C GLY A 151 24.22 1.57 13.04
N ALA A 152 24.36 0.28 12.72
CA ALA A 152 25.63 -0.44 12.90
C ALA A 152 26.69 -0.09 11.82
N THR A 153 26.28 0.55 10.72
CA THR A 153 27.19 0.95 9.63
C THR A 153 27.80 2.33 9.88
N GLU A 154 27.22 3.13 10.78
CA GLU A 154 27.72 4.48 11.14
C GLU A 154 28.66 4.49 12.35
N ALA A 155 28.96 3.34 12.93
CA ALA A 155 29.90 3.17 14.05
C ALA A 155 31.18 2.48 13.58
#